data_3d9e367b81618a94958ee61700e2d295
#
_entry.id   3d9e367b81618a94958ee61700e2d295
#
_cell.length_a   1.000
_cell.length_b   1.000
_cell.length_c   1.000
_cell.angle_alpha   90.00
_cell.angle_beta   90.00
_cell.angle_gamma   90.00
#
_symmetry.space_group_name_H-M   'P 1'
#
loop_
_entity.id
_entity.type
_entity.pdbx_description
1 polymer ?
#
loop_
_entity_poly.entity_id
_entity_poly.type
_entity_poly.pdbx_seq_one_letter_code
_entity_poly.pdbx_strand_id
1 'polypeptide(L)'
;EIKGLGNDTLYIYGTDKFYNRMDTLLVKDDKFSATLTTDTLASTWLQFSDGTEYPLYLDKGDNIKIKGSAAELTSLEITGNVPNEELTAFQKELKGLSTPSEKALEEKAEAFINSHPSSLVSIYLLEKYFVQKPQPDFSLIKEMTEHMTGGLKDRPYVDELLDLIQEEEKVSVGKTIPYVNLPNAKGTQISRTSFKDKYLLIHFWASWDPQSMEANAALRRIYKKEEKNKLFALWGISLDIDRKEWEEAIKRDTLKWEQSCDFSGWNTAPIKQLAIQALPANLFLSPSGKIEGKNMSEEDIKKKLEEIEQKEKEKKESE
;
A
#
# COMPACT_ATOMS: atom_id res chain seq x y z
N GLU A 1 -23.09 14.29 -21.76
CA GLU A 1 -24.12 14.87 -20.89
C GLU A 1 -24.18 14.13 -19.56
N ILE A 2 -24.12 14.88 -18.46
CA ILE A 2 -24.27 14.35 -17.09
C ILE A 2 -25.39 15.12 -16.42
N LYS A 3 -26.54 14.49 -16.30
CA LYS A 3 -27.77 15.10 -15.77
C LYS A 3 -27.60 15.60 -14.34
N GLY A 4 -28.02 16.82 -14.07
CA GLY A 4 -27.95 17.45 -12.77
C GLY A 4 -26.58 18.05 -12.42
N LEU A 5 -25.63 18.07 -13.37
CA LEU A 5 -24.32 18.70 -13.16
C LEU A 5 -24.40 20.23 -13.30
N GLY A 6 -25.38 20.75 -14.09
CA GLY A 6 -25.58 22.18 -14.29
C GLY A 6 -24.45 22.84 -15.08
N ASN A 7 -23.94 23.93 -14.52
CA ASN A 7 -22.75 24.63 -15.02
C ASN A 7 -21.58 24.32 -14.10
N ASP A 8 -20.53 23.70 -14.62
CA ASP A 8 -19.39 23.23 -13.84
C ASP A 8 -18.10 23.27 -14.66
N THR A 9 -17.00 22.95 -14.03
CA THR A 9 -15.70 22.81 -14.67
C THR A 9 -15.14 21.43 -14.32
N LEU A 10 -14.85 20.65 -15.36
CA LEU A 10 -14.22 19.35 -15.20
C LEU A 10 -12.77 19.42 -15.65
N TYR A 11 -11.94 18.57 -15.08
CA TYR A 11 -10.54 18.45 -15.46
C TYR A 11 -10.26 17.04 -15.98
N ILE A 12 -9.42 16.94 -17.01
CA ILE A 12 -8.88 15.66 -17.49
C ILE A 12 -7.37 15.73 -17.31
N TYR A 13 -6.81 14.77 -16.60
CA TYR A 13 -5.37 14.66 -16.39
C TYR A 13 -4.91 13.21 -16.45
N GLY A 14 -3.65 12.98 -16.80
CA GLY A 14 -3.02 11.67 -16.74
C GLY A 14 -1.98 11.61 -15.64
N THR A 15 -1.59 10.40 -15.26
CA THR A 15 -0.60 10.13 -14.22
C THR A 15 0.73 9.63 -14.76
N ASP A 16 0.84 9.46 -16.08
CA ASP A 16 2.03 8.96 -16.76
C ASP A 16 2.45 9.80 -17.97
N LYS A 17 3.54 9.39 -18.61
CA LYS A 17 4.10 10.06 -19.79
C LYS A 17 3.19 10.08 -21.03
N PHE A 18 2.14 9.25 -21.07
CA PHE A 18 1.25 9.14 -22.22
C PHE A 18 0.18 10.26 -22.25
N TYR A 19 -0.06 10.88 -21.07
CA TYR A 19 -0.90 12.07 -20.96
C TYR A 19 -0.39 12.95 -19.81
N ASN A 20 0.60 13.78 -20.07
CA ASN A 20 1.35 14.55 -19.06
C ASN A 20 0.87 16.01 -18.94
N ARG A 21 -0.41 16.24 -19.12
CA ARG A 21 -1.03 17.57 -19.04
C ARG A 21 -2.39 17.49 -18.33
N MET A 22 -2.93 18.68 -18.05
CA MET A 22 -4.29 18.84 -17.54
C MET A 22 -5.09 19.67 -18.55
N ASP A 23 -6.21 19.13 -19.00
CA ASP A 23 -7.18 19.81 -19.85
C ASP A 23 -8.42 20.17 -19.06
N THR A 24 -9.02 21.33 -19.38
CA THR A 24 -10.21 21.85 -18.70
C THR A 24 -11.41 21.76 -19.62
N LEU A 25 -12.52 21.23 -19.11
CA LEU A 25 -13.80 21.12 -19.81
C LEU A 25 -14.84 22.01 -19.12
N LEU A 26 -15.40 22.94 -19.85
CA LEU A 26 -16.52 23.75 -19.35
C LEU A 26 -17.84 23.05 -19.62
N VAL A 27 -18.61 22.83 -18.57
CA VAL A 27 -19.97 22.27 -18.61
C VAL A 27 -20.97 23.42 -18.64
N LYS A 28 -21.91 23.34 -19.55
CA LYS A 28 -23.03 24.27 -19.64
C LYS A 28 -24.35 23.48 -19.82
N ASP A 29 -25.27 23.71 -18.92
CA ASP A 29 -26.59 23.04 -18.94
C ASP A 29 -26.45 21.51 -19.07
N ASP A 30 -25.66 20.89 -18.17
CA ASP A 30 -25.37 19.45 -18.11
C ASP A 30 -24.50 18.90 -19.28
N LYS A 31 -24.09 19.73 -20.24
CA LYS A 31 -23.42 19.33 -21.47
C LYS A 31 -22.01 19.90 -21.58
N PHE A 32 -21.12 19.11 -22.15
CA PHE A 32 -19.77 19.53 -22.47
C PHE A 32 -19.28 18.84 -23.76
N SER A 33 -18.32 19.43 -24.40
CA SER A 33 -17.63 18.88 -25.57
C SER A 33 -16.24 19.48 -25.64
N ALA A 34 -15.25 18.68 -25.98
CA ALA A 34 -13.89 19.12 -26.26
C ALA A 34 -13.23 18.24 -27.31
N THR A 35 -12.24 18.78 -27.96
CA THR A 35 -11.30 18.01 -28.78
C THR A 35 -9.98 17.95 -28.07
N LEU A 36 -9.57 16.75 -27.69
CA LEU A 36 -8.31 16.47 -27.02
C LEU A 36 -7.36 15.79 -27.99
N THR A 37 -6.07 16.01 -27.83
CA THR A 37 -5.04 15.33 -28.63
C THR A 37 -4.34 14.30 -27.78
N THR A 38 -4.20 13.09 -28.31
CA THR A 38 -3.36 12.04 -27.75
C THR A 38 -2.68 11.30 -28.89
N ASP A 39 -1.47 10.82 -28.66
CA ASP A 39 -0.70 10.10 -29.68
C ASP A 39 -0.91 8.59 -29.60
N THR A 40 -1.33 8.12 -28.43
CA THR A 40 -1.56 6.70 -28.13
C THR A 40 -2.62 6.55 -27.04
N LEU A 41 -3.07 5.33 -26.84
CA LEU A 41 -4.00 4.98 -25.78
C LEU A 41 -3.44 5.37 -24.40
N ALA A 42 -4.12 6.27 -23.71
CA ALA A 42 -3.73 6.83 -22.42
C ALA A 42 -4.76 6.55 -21.34
N SER A 43 -4.28 6.32 -20.13
CA SER A 43 -5.09 6.32 -18.89
C SER A 43 -5.15 7.74 -18.36
N THR A 44 -6.36 8.23 -18.16
CA THR A 44 -6.61 9.57 -17.62
C THR A 44 -7.69 9.51 -16.53
N TRP A 45 -7.81 10.58 -15.79
CA TRP A 45 -8.87 10.80 -14.82
C TRP A 45 -9.74 11.96 -15.23
N LEU A 46 -11.03 11.76 -15.16
CA LEU A 46 -12.02 12.83 -15.26
C LEU A 46 -12.35 13.27 -13.83
N GLN A 47 -11.92 14.47 -13.44
CA GLN A 47 -12.12 15.03 -12.12
C GLN A 47 -13.26 16.04 -12.13
N PHE A 48 -14.14 15.93 -11.16
CA PHE A 48 -15.28 16.82 -10.92
C PHE A 48 -14.94 17.88 -9.88
N SER A 49 -15.72 18.95 -9.82
CA SER A 49 -15.52 20.06 -8.89
C SER A 49 -15.67 19.68 -7.41
N ASP A 50 -16.39 18.60 -7.11
CA ASP A 50 -16.53 18.03 -5.76
C ASP A 50 -15.35 17.15 -5.33
N GLY A 51 -14.34 16.99 -6.22
CA GLY A 51 -13.18 16.14 -6.01
C GLY A 51 -13.39 14.68 -6.41
N THR A 52 -14.58 14.29 -6.87
CA THR A 52 -14.81 12.93 -7.41
C THR A 52 -14.00 12.72 -8.67
N GLU A 53 -13.42 11.54 -8.82
CA GLU A 53 -12.61 11.15 -9.97
C GLU A 53 -13.16 9.88 -10.62
N TYR A 54 -13.10 9.85 -11.96
CA TYR A 54 -13.54 8.71 -12.74
C TYR A 54 -12.48 8.34 -13.80
N PRO A 55 -12.10 7.07 -13.94
CA PRO A 55 -11.14 6.66 -14.98
C PRO A 55 -11.70 6.90 -16.39
N LEU A 56 -10.88 7.47 -17.22
CA LEU A 56 -11.21 7.78 -18.61
C LEU A 56 -10.05 7.37 -19.52
N TYR A 57 -10.33 6.58 -20.54
CA TYR A 57 -9.34 6.12 -21.50
C TYR A 57 -9.52 6.86 -22.80
N LEU A 58 -8.42 7.40 -23.33
CA LEU A 58 -8.40 8.21 -24.55
C LEU A 58 -7.39 7.63 -25.53
N ASP A 59 -7.79 7.49 -26.80
CA ASP A 59 -6.88 7.12 -27.89
C ASP A 59 -7.07 8.06 -29.08
N LYS A 60 -6.11 8.03 -29.97
CA LYS A 60 -6.13 8.83 -31.18
C LYS A 60 -7.29 8.46 -32.08
N GLY A 61 -8.12 9.46 -32.38
CA GLY A 61 -9.26 9.30 -33.29
C GLY A 61 -10.56 8.81 -32.62
N ASP A 62 -10.56 8.61 -31.32
CA ASP A 62 -11.76 8.23 -30.58
C ASP A 62 -12.86 9.30 -30.63
N ASN A 63 -14.09 8.83 -30.52
CA ASN A 63 -15.26 9.67 -30.31
C ASN A 63 -15.97 9.24 -29.01
N ILE A 64 -15.44 9.74 -27.90
CA ILE A 64 -15.89 9.36 -26.56
C ILE A 64 -17.21 10.05 -26.22
N LYS A 65 -18.19 9.28 -25.74
CA LYS A 65 -19.47 9.78 -25.24
C LYS A 65 -19.61 9.42 -23.77
N ILE A 66 -19.86 10.43 -22.95
CA ILE A 66 -20.04 10.29 -21.51
C ILE A 66 -21.50 10.60 -21.16
N LYS A 67 -22.15 9.69 -20.44
CA LYS A 67 -23.48 9.85 -19.90
C LYS A 67 -23.50 9.48 -18.44
N GLY A 68 -24.34 10.14 -17.66
CA GLY A 68 -24.48 9.85 -16.23
C GLY A 68 -25.41 10.81 -15.51
N SER A 69 -25.28 10.77 -14.19
CA SER A 69 -25.98 11.67 -13.28
C SER A 69 -25.02 12.23 -12.24
N ALA A 70 -25.16 13.50 -11.89
CA ALA A 70 -24.38 14.12 -10.82
C ALA A 70 -24.64 13.49 -9.44
N ALA A 71 -25.75 12.77 -9.28
CA ALA A 71 -26.02 12.01 -8.07
C ALA A 71 -25.19 10.71 -7.96
N GLU A 72 -24.49 10.31 -9.04
CA GLU A 72 -23.79 9.02 -9.11
C GLU A 72 -22.57 9.09 -10.02
N LEU A 73 -21.65 10.02 -9.72
CA LEU A 73 -20.46 10.29 -10.54
C LEU A 73 -19.44 9.13 -10.57
N THR A 74 -19.51 8.22 -9.63
CA THR A 74 -18.66 7.02 -9.60
C THR A 74 -19.12 5.92 -10.56
N SER A 75 -20.19 6.15 -11.33
CA SER A 75 -20.77 5.15 -12.21
C SER A 75 -21.32 5.79 -13.49
N LEU A 76 -20.42 6.23 -14.34
CA LEU A 76 -20.72 6.82 -15.63
C LEU A 76 -20.83 5.74 -16.72
N GLU A 77 -21.64 6.00 -17.72
CA GLU A 77 -21.66 5.22 -18.97
C GLU A 77 -20.77 5.92 -20.00
N ILE A 78 -19.63 5.32 -20.31
CA ILE A 78 -18.68 5.86 -21.26
C ILE A 78 -18.53 4.88 -22.43
N THR A 79 -18.67 5.39 -23.65
CA THR A 79 -18.57 4.62 -24.89
C THR A 79 -17.66 5.34 -25.90
N GLY A 80 -17.22 4.62 -26.94
CA GLY A 80 -16.43 5.17 -28.04
C GLY A 80 -15.02 4.61 -28.12
N ASN A 81 -14.62 3.77 -27.19
CA ASN A 81 -13.46 2.87 -27.32
C ASN A 81 -13.61 1.67 -26.36
N VAL A 82 -12.81 0.65 -26.62
CA VAL A 82 -12.89 -0.63 -25.91
C VAL A 82 -12.69 -0.49 -24.39
N PRO A 83 -11.64 0.17 -23.85
CA PRO A 83 -11.44 0.22 -22.41
C PRO A 83 -12.57 0.93 -21.65
N ASN A 84 -13.14 2.01 -22.20
CA ASN A 84 -14.27 2.70 -21.56
C ASN A 84 -15.54 1.83 -21.55
N GLU A 85 -15.78 1.08 -22.63
CA GLU A 85 -16.92 0.18 -22.72
C GLU A 85 -16.78 -1.03 -21.79
N GLU A 86 -15.57 -1.58 -21.67
CA GLU A 86 -15.20 -2.64 -20.71
C GLU A 86 -15.44 -2.19 -19.27
N LEU A 87 -14.94 -1.00 -18.89
CA LEU A 87 -15.16 -0.46 -17.54
C LEU A 87 -16.65 -0.21 -17.27
N THR A 88 -17.37 0.34 -18.24
CA THR A 88 -18.83 0.55 -18.15
C THR A 88 -19.56 -0.77 -17.92
N ALA A 89 -19.21 -1.83 -18.68
CA ALA A 89 -19.79 -3.15 -18.52
C ALA A 89 -19.49 -3.76 -17.15
N PHE A 90 -18.26 -3.71 -16.71
CA PHE A 90 -17.83 -4.17 -15.39
C PHE A 90 -18.61 -3.49 -14.25
N GLN A 91 -18.78 -2.18 -14.32
CA GLN A 91 -19.53 -1.44 -13.30
C GLN A 91 -21.03 -1.76 -13.33
N LYS A 92 -21.63 -1.97 -14.52
CA LYS A 92 -23.02 -2.44 -14.63
C LYS A 92 -23.20 -3.81 -13.98
N GLU A 93 -22.22 -4.71 -14.13
CA GLU A 93 -22.25 -6.02 -13.47
C GLU A 93 -22.19 -5.86 -11.93
N LEU A 94 -21.33 -5.00 -11.42
CA LEU A 94 -21.24 -4.74 -9.98
C LEU A 94 -22.53 -4.14 -9.40
N LYS A 95 -23.19 -3.25 -10.11
CA LYS A 95 -24.50 -2.69 -9.70
C LYS A 95 -25.60 -3.75 -9.59
N GLY A 96 -25.51 -4.82 -10.34
CA GLY A 96 -26.42 -5.96 -10.25
C GLY A 96 -26.26 -6.79 -8.97
N LEU A 97 -25.18 -6.58 -8.22
CA LEU A 97 -24.93 -7.25 -6.94
C LEU A 97 -25.58 -6.46 -5.80
N SER A 98 -26.40 -7.15 -5.00
CA SER A 98 -27.02 -6.56 -3.82
C SER A 98 -25.97 -6.47 -2.69
N THR A 99 -25.43 -5.29 -2.39
CA THR A 99 -24.40 -5.07 -1.34
C THR A 99 -23.26 -6.10 -1.36
N PRO A 100 -22.40 -6.08 -2.39
CA PRO A 100 -21.34 -7.06 -2.50
C PRO A 100 -20.31 -6.90 -1.36
N SER A 101 -19.84 -8.02 -0.81
CA SER A 101 -18.70 -8.02 0.11
C SER A 101 -17.42 -7.60 -0.62
N GLU A 102 -16.44 -7.10 0.11
CA GLU A 102 -15.11 -6.80 -0.44
C GLU A 102 -14.55 -7.98 -1.23
N LYS A 103 -14.63 -9.19 -0.66
CA LYS A 103 -14.20 -10.42 -1.32
C LYS A 103 -14.92 -10.67 -2.65
N ALA A 104 -16.22 -10.43 -2.73
CA ALA A 104 -16.97 -10.61 -3.98
C ALA A 104 -16.55 -9.59 -5.07
N LEU A 105 -16.19 -8.37 -4.66
CA LEU A 105 -15.63 -7.36 -5.57
C LEU A 105 -14.25 -7.77 -6.08
N GLU A 106 -13.39 -8.30 -5.22
CA GLU A 106 -12.08 -8.83 -5.57
C GLU A 106 -12.20 -10.00 -6.55
N GLU A 107 -13.05 -10.99 -6.28
CA GLU A 107 -13.29 -12.13 -7.18
C GLU A 107 -13.75 -11.68 -8.57
N LYS A 108 -14.59 -10.65 -8.65
CA LYS A 108 -15.02 -10.07 -9.94
C LYS A 108 -13.88 -9.34 -10.65
N ALA A 109 -13.10 -8.55 -9.92
CA ALA A 109 -11.96 -7.84 -10.47
C ALA A 109 -10.89 -8.82 -10.97
N GLU A 110 -10.58 -9.88 -10.21
CA GLU A 110 -9.66 -10.94 -10.60
C GLU A 110 -10.12 -11.66 -11.88
N ALA A 111 -11.40 -12.04 -11.94
CA ALA A 111 -11.97 -12.68 -13.13
C ALA A 111 -11.87 -11.76 -14.37
N PHE A 112 -12.10 -10.45 -14.19
CA PHE A 112 -11.94 -9.48 -15.26
C PHE A 112 -10.48 -9.39 -15.71
N ILE A 113 -9.53 -9.19 -14.79
CA ILE A 113 -8.09 -9.08 -15.09
C ILE A 113 -7.62 -10.31 -15.87
N ASN A 114 -7.98 -11.51 -15.43
CA ASN A 114 -7.59 -12.77 -16.07
C ASN A 114 -8.19 -12.93 -17.49
N SER A 115 -9.40 -12.41 -17.73
CA SER A 115 -10.05 -12.50 -19.04
C SER A 115 -9.71 -11.35 -20.00
N HIS A 116 -9.15 -10.25 -19.49
CA HIS A 116 -8.78 -9.05 -20.27
C HIS A 116 -7.31 -8.66 -20.05
N PRO A 117 -6.34 -9.56 -20.32
CA PRO A 117 -4.94 -9.34 -19.96
C PRO A 117 -4.24 -8.22 -20.74
N SER A 118 -4.88 -7.66 -21.76
CA SER A 118 -4.37 -6.53 -22.56
C SER A 118 -5.11 -5.22 -22.33
N SER A 119 -6.12 -5.20 -21.46
CA SER A 119 -6.93 -4.01 -21.19
C SER A 119 -6.33 -3.10 -20.13
N LEU A 120 -6.32 -1.77 -20.37
CA LEU A 120 -5.94 -0.79 -19.36
C LEU A 120 -6.84 -0.81 -18.11
N VAL A 121 -8.07 -1.28 -18.27
CA VAL A 121 -8.99 -1.48 -17.13
C VAL A 121 -8.43 -2.50 -16.15
N SER A 122 -7.70 -3.51 -16.62
CA SER A 122 -7.05 -4.49 -15.74
C SER A 122 -6.03 -3.87 -14.81
N ILE A 123 -5.27 -2.85 -15.27
CA ILE A 123 -4.35 -2.09 -14.40
C ILE A 123 -5.13 -1.32 -13.33
N TYR A 124 -6.20 -0.62 -13.73
CA TYR A 124 -7.05 0.12 -12.79
C TYR A 124 -7.68 -0.78 -11.73
N LEU A 125 -8.19 -1.94 -12.13
CA LEU A 125 -8.80 -2.88 -11.19
C LEU A 125 -7.78 -3.55 -10.27
N LEU A 126 -6.58 -3.85 -10.79
CA LEU A 126 -5.46 -4.34 -10.00
C LEU A 126 -5.08 -3.34 -8.91
N GLU A 127 -4.89 -2.08 -9.27
CA GLU A 127 -4.57 -1.02 -8.32
C GLU A 127 -5.66 -0.89 -7.26
N LYS A 128 -6.91 -0.73 -7.68
CA LYS A 128 -8.04 -0.44 -6.81
C LYS A 128 -8.35 -1.56 -5.82
N TYR A 129 -8.35 -2.81 -6.26
CA TYR A 129 -8.84 -3.94 -5.46
C TYR A 129 -7.74 -4.77 -4.80
N PHE A 130 -6.48 -4.64 -5.23
CA PHE A 130 -5.40 -5.48 -4.72
C PHE A 130 -4.21 -4.69 -4.19
N VAL A 131 -3.77 -3.62 -4.89
CA VAL A 131 -2.59 -2.85 -4.46
C VAL A 131 -2.91 -1.85 -3.35
N GLN A 132 -4.05 -1.14 -3.43
CA GLN A 132 -4.46 -0.13 -2.46
C GLN A 132 -5.05 -0.72 -1.16
N LYS A 133 -4.73 -1.96 -0.84
CA LYS A 133 -5.14 -2.60 0.42
C LYS A 133 -4.18 -2.26 1.56
N PRO A 134 -4.65 -2.25 2.81
CA PRO A 134 -3.78 -2.09 3.97
C PRO A 134 -2.69 -3.17 4.06
N GLN A 135 -2.97 -4.36 3.55
CA GLN A 135 -2.05 -5.50 3.48
C GLN A 135 -2.18 -6.17 2.10
N PRO A 136 -1.47 -5.67 1.07
CA PRO A 136 -1.52 -6.24 -0.26
C PRO A 136 -0.92 -7.66 -0.30
N ASP A 137 -1.54 -8.56 -1.04
CA ASP A 137 -0.94 -9.86 -1.37
C ASP A 137 -0.04 -9.71 -2.61
N PHE A 138 1.23 -9.42 -2.38
CA PHE A 138 2.19 -9.21 -3.47
C PHE A 138 2.43 -10.46 -4.33
N SER A 139 2.19 -11.67 -3.81
CA SER A 139 2.29 -12.89 -4.61
C SER A 139 1.16 -12.96 -5.64
N LEU A 140 -0.07 -12.67 -5.22
CA LEU A 140 -1.24 -12.62 -6.11
C LEU A 140 -1.12 -11.46 -7.12
N ILE A 141 -0.69 -10.28 -6.67
CA ILE A 141 -0.47 -9.11 -7.54
C ILE A 141 0.58 -9.43 -8.61
N LYS A 142 1.67 -10.10 -8.25
CA LYS A 142 2.70 -10.56 -9.18
C LYS A 142 2.13 -11.50 -10.23
N GLU A 143 1.39 -12.52 -9.81
CA GLU A 143 0.75 -13.48 -10.72
C GLU A 143 -0.15 -12.78 -11.74
N MET A 144 -1.02 -11.88 -11.29
CA MET A 144 -1.88 -11.08 -12.16
C MET A 144 -1.07 -10.22 -13.14
N THR A 145 0.01 -9.59 -12.67
CA THR A 145 0.86 -8.74 -13.49
C THR A 145 1.63 -9.55 -14.54
N GLU A 146 2.10 -10.75 -14.19
CA GLU A 146 2.78 -11.68 -15.11
C GLU A 146 1.86 -12.17 -16.23
N HIS A 147 0.54 -12.28 -15.99
CA HIS A 147 -0.47 -12.64 -17.00
C HIS A 147 -0.81 -11.51 -17.95
N MET A 148 -0.47 -10.25 -17.62
CA MET A 148 -0.70 -9.11 -18.53
C MET A 148 0.08 -9.27 -19.83
N THR A 149 -0.52 -8.81 -20.94
CA THR A 149 0.04 -8.95 -22.30
C THR A 149 0.04 -7.62 -23.06
N GLY A 150 0.64 -7.61 -24.24
CA GLY A 150 0.73 -6.41 -25.05
C GLY A 150 1.52 -5.29 -24.38
N GLY A 151 1.15 -4.05 -24.70
CA GLY A 151 1.82 -2.86 -24.16
C GLY A 151 1.52 -2.53 -22.69
N LEU A 152 0.78 -3.39 -21.96
CA LEU A 152 0.54 -3.14 -20.53
C LEU A 152 1.80 -3.30 -19.70
N LYS A 153 2.66 -4.27 -20.03
CA LYS A 153 3.94 -4.50 -19.34
C LYS A 153 4.91 -3.33 -19.48
N ASP A 154 4.78 -2.55 -20.55
CA ASP A 154 5.62 -1.38 -20.82
C ASP A 154 5.07 -0.09 -20.19
N ARG A 155 4.00 -0.19 -19.39
CA ARG A 155 3.44 0.97 -18.69
C ARG A 155 4.28 1.30 -17.45
N PRO A 156 4.61 2.59 -17.24
CA PRO A 156 5.42 3.01 -16.09
C PRO A 156 4.90 2.49 -14.75
N TYR A 157 3.60 2.53 -14.54
CA TYR A 157 2.97 2.00 -13.33
C TYR A 157 3.27 0.51 -13.10
N VAL A 158 3.24 -0.30 -14.18
CA VAL A 158 3.50 -1.75 -14.09
C VAL A 158 4.96 -2.01 -13.76
N ASP A 159 5.89 -1.25 -14.38
CA ASP A 159 7.32 -1.33 -14.07
C ASP A 159 7.58 -0.98 -12.60
N GLU A 160 7.03 0.14 -12.12
CA GLU A 160 7.15 0.58 -10.72
C GLU A 160 6.57 -0.45 -9.74
N LEU A 161 5.44 -1.05 -10.09
CA LEU A 161 4.80 -2.11 -9.28
C LEU A 161 5.65 -3.38 -9.23
N LEU A 162 6.24 -3.79 -10.35
CA LEU A 162 7.14 -4.94 -10.39
C LEU A 162 8.42 -4.71 -9.57
N ASP A 163 8.99 -3.51 -9.63
CA ASP A 163 10.12 -3.12 -8.81
C ASP A 163 9.76 -3.19 -7.31
N LEU A 164 8.58 -2.67 -6.94
CA LEU A 164 8.07 -2.75 -5.57
C LEU A 164 7.91 -4.21 -5.11
N ILE A 165 7.32 -5.07 -5.93
CA ILE A 165 7.15 -6.50 -5.63
C ILE A 165 8.52 -7.16 -5.45
N GLN A 166 9.50 -6.83 -6.28
CA GLN A 166 10.84 -7.38 -6.15
C GLN A 166 11.53 -6.97 -4.83
N GLU A 167 11.36 -5.73 -4.39
CA GLU A 167 11.87 -5.27 -3.09
C GLU A 167 11.16 -5.98 -1.93
N GLU A 168 9.84 -6.13 -2.02
CA GLU A 168 9.05 -6.88 -1.02
C GLU A 168 9.46 -8.36 -0.92
N GLU A 169 9.75 -9.02 -2.05
CA GLU A 169 10.23 -10.41 -2.07
C GLU A 169 11.56 -10.60 -1.33
N LYS A 170 12.45 -9.61 -1.35
CA LYS A 170 13.74 -9.66 -0.63
C LYS A 170 13.56 -9.72 0.88
N VAL A 171 12.45 -9.17 1.38
CA VAL A 171 12.12 -9.07 2.81
C VAL A 171 10.86 -9.86 3.17
N SER A 172 10.53 -10.87 2.40
CA SER A 172 9.41 -11.78 2.68
C SER A 172 9.73 -12.74 3.84
N VAL A 173 8.67 -13.32 4.44
CA VAL A 173 8.81 -14.32 5.51
C VAL A 173 9.68 -15.49 5.03
N GLY A 174 10.61 -15.92 5.86
CA GLY A 174 11.61 -16.94 5.56
C GLY A 174 12.94 -16.42 5.01
N LYS A 175 13.01 -15.18 4.53
CA LYS A 175 14.26 -14.53 4.08
C LYS A 175 15.05 -14.00 5.27
N THR A 176 16.36 -13.84 5.05
CA THR A 176 17.24 -13.18 6.04
C THR A 176 17.12 -11.68 5.86
N ILE A 177 16.91 -10.97 6.97
CA ILE A 177 16.82 -9.50 6.96
C ILE A 177 18.11 -8.87 6.40
N PRO A 178 18.02 -7.88 5.50
CA PRO A 178 19.16 -7.06 5.10
C PRO A 178 19.86 -6.42 6.30
N TYR A 179 21.14 -6.06 6.13
CA TYR A 179 21.87 -5.37 7.19
C TYR A 179 21.36 -3.94 7.34
N VAL A 180 20.88 -3.63 8.53
CA VAL A 180 20.39 -2.31 8.93
C VAL A 180 21.15 -1.87 10.18
N ASN A 181 21.58 -0.63 10.22
CA ASN A 181 22.13 -0.01 11.42
C ASN A 181 21.63 1.44 11.54
N LEU A 182 21.35 1.87 12.77
CA LEU A 182 20.90 3.23 13.09
C LEU A 182 21.43 3.67 14.44
N PRO A 183 21.71 4.98 14.65
CA PRO A 183 22.10 5.48 15.95
C PRO A 183 20.92 5.47 16.93
N ASN A 184 21.19 5.14 18.18
CA ASN A 184 20.27 5.39 19.28
C ASN A 184 20.40 6.81 19.85
N ALA A 185 19.63 7.15 20.88
CA ALA A 185 19.67 8.48 21.53
C ALA A 185 21.06 8.89 22.05
N LYS A 186 21.94 7.90 22.33
CA LYS A 186 23.33 8.12 22.78
C LYS A 186 24.35 8.17 21.64
N GLY A 187 23.90 8.03 20.38
CA GLY A 187 24.76 7.95 19.20
C GLY A 187 25.39 6.57 18.96
N THR A 188 25.07 5.58 19.78
CA THR A 188 25.57 4.21 19.57
C THR A 188 24.86 3.58 18.39
N GLN A 189 25.60 2.97 17.47
CA GLN A 189 25.06 2.26 16.34
C GLN A 189 24.40 0.95 16.77
N ILE A 190 23.13 0.80 16.49
CA ILE A 190 22.31 -0.38 16.80
C ILE A 190 22.01 -1.11 15.50
N SER A 191 22.18 -2.41 15.52
CA SER A 191 21.83 -3.31 14.43
C SER A 191 21.25 -4.61 14.98
N ARG A 192 20.82 -5.52 14.12
CA ARG A 192 20.38 -6.87 14.55
C ARG A 192 21.42 -7.55 15.44
N THR A 193 22.69 -7.35 15.17
CA THR A 193 23.77 -7.98 15.94
C THR A 193 23.88 -7.48 17.39
N SER A 194 23.28 -6.33 17.70
CA SER A 194 23.14 -5.82 19.08
C SER A 194 22.17 -6.70 19.93
N PHE A 195 21.36 -7.53 19.25
CA PHE A 195 20.37 -8.42 19.84
C PHE A 195 20.71 -9.90 19.56
N LYS A 196 22.01 -10.22 19.55
CA LYS A 196 22.49 -11.58 19.24
C LYS A 196 21.75 -12.64 20.06
N ASP A 197 21.46 -13.78 19.43
CA ASP A 197 20.83 -14.96 20.01
C ASP A 197 19.41 -14.73 20.57
N LYS A 198 18.74 -13.63 20.15
CA LYS A 198 17.37 -13.32 20.54
C LYS A 198 16.42 -13.29 19.33
N TYR A 199 15.18 -13.63 19.58
CA TYR A 199 14.07 -13.22 18.72
C TYR A 199 13.94 -11.70 18.83
N LEU A 200 13.80 -11.01 17.70
CA LEU A 200 13.79 -9.56 17.67
C LEU A 200 12.53 -9.06 16.96
N LEU A 201 11.74 -8.27 17.68
CA LEU A 201 10.68 -7.48 17.06
C LEU A 201 11.23 -6.11 16.72
N ILE A 202 11.31 -5.78 15.43
CA ILE A 202 11.61 -4.43 14.95
C ILE A 202 10.28 -3.72 14.72
N HIS A 203 10.10 -2.56 15.33
CA HIS A 203 8.90 -1.74 15.23
C HIS A 203 9.21 -0.39 14.62
N PHE A 204 8.57 -0.06 13.50
CA PHE A 204 8.66 1.22 12.80
C PHE A 204 7.52 2.12 13.25
N TRP A 205 7.84 3.34 13.66
CA TRP A 205 6.87 4.26 14.23
C TRP A 205 7.28 5.73 14.03
N ALA A 206 6.39 6.66 14.38
CA ALA A 206 6.72 8.08 14.49
C ALA A 206 5.90 8.74 15.61
N SER A 207 6.45 9.81 16.21
CA SER A 207 5.78 10.55 17.28
C SER A 207 4.54 11.34 16.82
N TRP A 208 4.49 11.67 15.55
CA TRP A 208 3.41 12.40 14.88
C TRP A 208 2.31 11.50 14.32
N ASP A 209 2.48 10.17 14.31
CA ASP A 209 1.51 9.23 13.78
C ASP A 209 0.62 8.64 14.89
N PRO A 210 -0.71 8.91 14.88
CA PRO A 210 -1.62 8.41 15.90
C PRO A 210 -1.68 6.88 15.99
N GLN A 211 -1.59 6.17 14.86
CA GLN A 211 -1.63 4.71 14.84
C GLN A 211 -0.36 4.12 15.45
N SER A 212 0.79 4.76 15.26
CA SER A 212 2.03 4.41 15.95
C SER A 212 1.93 4.55 17.47
N MET A 213 1.23 5.57 17.97
CA MET A 213 1.01 5.73 19.41
C MET A 213 0.17 4.60 20.00
N GLU A 214 -0.86 4.15 19.30
CA GLU A 214 -1.67 2.99 19.70
C GLU A 214 -0.84 1.70 19.69
N ALA A 215 -0.05 1.48 18.64
CA ALA A 215 0.86 0.33 18.55
C ALA A 215 1.92 0.36 19.65
N ASN A 216 2.50 1.50 19.97
CA ASN A 216 3.44 1.68 21.08
C ASN A 216 2.79 1.31 22.42
N ALA A 217 1.53 1.66 22.66
CA ALA A 217 0.82 1.28 23.87
C ALA A 217 0.61 -0.24 23.96
N ALA A 218 0.30 -0.91 22.84
CA ALA A 218 0.20 -2.35 22.76
C ALA A 218 1.55 -3.04 23.03
N LEU A 219 2.61 -2.59 22.36
CA LEU A 219 3.96 -3.12 22.53
C LEU A 219 4.52 -2.90 23.94
N ARG A 220 4.14 -1.81 24.60
CA ARG A 220 4.51 -1.58 26.02
C ARG A 220 3.91 -2.65 26.94
N ARG A 221 2.67 -3.10 26.68
CA ARG A 221 2.05 -4.21 27.45
C ARG A 221 2.81 -5.52 27.25
N ILE A 222 3.16 -5.83 26.02
CA ILE A 222 3.97 -7.01 25.69
C ILE A 222 5.35 -6.90 26.35
N TYR A 223 6.05 -5.80 26.15
CA TYR A 223 7.41 -5.59 26.66
C TYR A 223 7.46 -5.71 28.21
N LYS A 224 6.46 -5.19 28.92
CA LYS A 224 6.38 -5.32 30.37
C LYS A 224 6.26 -6.79 30.82
N LYS A 225 5.53 -7.64 30.07
CA LYS A 225 5.42 -9.08 30.32
C LYS A 225 6.75 -9.78 30.03
N GLU A 226 7.39 -9.39 28.96
CA GLU A 226 8.61 -10.00 28.41
C GLU A 226 9.93 -9.38 28.94
N GLU A 227 9.89 -8.40 29.83
CA GLU A 227 11.10 -7.67 30.30
C GLU A 227 12.19 -8.59 30.84
N LYS A 228 11.80 -9.73 31.44
CA LYS A 228 12.75 -10.74 31.96
C LYS A 228 13.08 -11.86 30.97
N ASN A 229 12.42 -11.88 29.81
CA ASN A 229 12.63 -12.90 28.80
C ASN A 229 13.97 -12.64 28.08
N LYS A 230 14.95 -13.51 28.35
CA LYS A 230 16.30 -13.40 27.75
C LYS A 230 16.32 -13.74 26.26
N LEU A 231 15.28 -14.39 25.76
CA LEU A 231 15.18 -14.84 24.35
C LEU A 231 14.55 -13.79 23.44
N PHE A 232 13.96 -12.74 24.00
CA PHE A 232 13.25 -11.71 23.23
C PHE A 232 13.89 -10.34 23.39
N ALA A 233 13.82 -9.57 22.32
CA ALA A 233 14.17 -8.16 22.30
C ALA A 233 13.21 -7.37 21.40
N LEU A 234 13.07 -6.09 21.70
CA LEU A 234 12.30 -5.13 20.90
C LEU A 234 13.20 -3.97 20.51
N TRP A 235 13.17 -3.56 19.26
CA TRP A 235 13.90 -2.43 18.71
C TRP A 235 12.94 -1.50 17.99
N GLY A 236 12.77 -0.28 18.48
CA GLY A 236 12.02 0.78 17.82
C GLY A 236 12.88 1.55 16.84
N ILE A 237 12.43 1.71 15.61
CA ILE A 237 13.00 2.57 14.59
C ILE A 237 12.00 3.67 14.31
N SER A 238 12.38 4.91 14.65
CA SER A 238 11.50 6.06 14.45
C SER A 238 11.79 6.77 13.12
N LEU A 239 10.71 7.29 12.51
CA LEU A 239 10.73 8.13 11.32
C LEU A 239 10.58 9.62 11.68
N ASP A 240 10.88 10.00 12.90
CA ASP A 240 10.87 11.40 13.30
C ASP A 240 11.99 12.19 12.59
N ILE A 241 11.73 13.47 12.37
CA ILE A 241 12.70 14.42 11.81
C ILE A 241 13.19 15.41 12.88
N ASP A 242 12.49 15.49 14.02
CA ASP A 242 12.85 16.33 15.15
C ASP A 242 13.26 15.48 16.37
N ARG A 243 14.48 15.70 16.85
CA ARG A 243 15.05 14.97 17.98
C ARG A 243 14.27 15.21 19.28
N LYS A 244 13.83 16.42 19.51
CA LYS A 244 13.16 16.78 20.75
C LYS A 244 11.78 16.12 20.84
N GLU A 245 11.01 16.17 19.77
CA GLU A 245 9.69 15.52 19.70
C GLU A 245 9.81 14.01 19.88
N TRP A 246 10.80 13.38 19.24
CA TRP A 246 11.11 11.96 19.41
C TRP A 246 11.45 11.59 20.86
N GLU A 247 12.38 12.34 21.51
CA GLU A 247 12.78 12.07 22.89
C GLU A 247 11.60 12.32 23.87
N GLU A 248 10.77 13.32 23.64
CA GLU A 248 9.57 13.61 24.42
C GLU A 248 8.54 12.48 24.28
N ALA A 249 8.32 11.96 23.05
CA ALA A 249 7.43 10.84 22.81
C ALA A 249 7.91 9.55 23.51
N ILE A 250 9.20 9.23 23.45
CA ILE A 250 9.78 8.08 24.17
C ILE A 250 9.50 8.17 25.67
N LYS A 251 9.67 9.38 26.27
CA LYS A 251 9.40 9.62 27.70
C LYS A 251 7.92 9.55 28.01
N ARG A 252 7.09 10.25 27.25
CA ARG A 252 5.63 10.29 27.40
C ARG A 252 5.01 8.90 27.36
N ASP A 253 5.42 8.10 26.37
CA ASP A 253 4.85 6.79 26.11
C ASP A 253 5.60 5.68 26.87
N THR A 254 6.62 6.04 27.64
CA THR A 254 7.42 5.13 28.47
C THR A 254 7.99 3.93 27.66
N LEU A 255 8.61 4.22 26.50
CA LEU A 255 9.20 3.22 25.61
C LEU A 255 10.57 2.80 26.14
N LYS A 256 10.61 1.72 26.94
CA LYS A 256 11.83 1.28 27.65
C LYS A 256 12.78 0.40 26.83
N TRP A 257 12.35 -0.05 25.65
CA TRP A 257 13.20 -0.83 24.75
C TRP A 257 14.11 0.06 23.92
N GLU A 258 15.06 -0.55 23.24
CA GLU A 258 16.04 0.18 22.42
C GLU A 258 15.36 0.99 21.30
N GLN A 259 15.71 2.25 21.17
CA GLN A 259 15.14 3.19 20.23
C GLN A 259 16.21 3.82 19.36
N SER A 260 16.00 3.83 18.05
CA SER A 260 16.90 4.41 17.07
C SER A 260 16.17 5.38 16.15
N CYS A 261 16.85 6.45 15.77
CA CYS A 261 16.39 7.44 14.80
C CYS A 261 17.60 8.17 14.20
N ASP A 262 17.61 8.35 12.88
CA ASP A 262 18.61 9.17 12.18
C ASP A 262 18.07 10.54 11.75
N PHE A 263 16.81 10.82 12.10
CA PHE A 263 16.08 12.05 11.78
C PHE A 263 15.92 12.34 10.28
N SER A 264 15.98 11.29 9.46
CA SER A 264 15.80 11.38 8.01
C SER A 264 14.35 11.15 7.54
N GLY A 265 13.43 10.87 8.46
CA GLY A 265 12.03 10.58 8.15
C GLY A 265 11.89 9.39 7.21
N TRP A 266 11.07 9.53 6.19
CA TRP A 266 10.89 8.51 5.15
C TRP A 266 12.13 8.25 4.29
N ASN A 267 13.15 9.10 4.35
CA ASN A 267 14.41 8.93 3.62
C ASN A 267 15.44 8.06 4.37
N THR A 268 15.12 7.60 5.58
CA THR A 268 16.01 6.69 6.31
C THR A 268 16.24 5.39 5.55
N ALA A 269 17.48 4.92 5.52
CA ALA A 269 17.86 3.74 4.74
C ALA A 269 17.06 2.46 5.05
N PRO A 270 16.70 2.15 6.30
CA PRO A 270 15.88 0.98 6.63
C PRO A 270 14.53 0.93 5.94
N ILE A 271 13.90 2.06 5.69
CA ILE A 271 12.57 2.12 5.05
C ILE A 271 12.62 1.46 3.66
N LYS A 272 13.57 1.87 2.83
CA LYS A 272 13.74 1.30 1.49
C LYS A 272 14.26 -0.14 1.55
N GLN A 273 15.27 -0.41 2.39
CA GLN A 273 15.89 -1.74 2.50
C GLN A 273 14.94 -2.81 3.01
N LEU A 274 13.95 -2.44 3.81
CA LEU A 274 12.98 -3.34 4.44
C LEU A 274 11.58 -3.22 3.85
N ALA A 275 11.45 -2.49 2.74
CA ALA A 275 10.20 -2.28 2.01
C ALA A 275 9.05 -1.80 2.92
N ILE A 276 9.33 -0.85 3.82
CA ILE A 276 8.32 -0.27 4.72
C ILE A 276 7.55 0.82 3.98
N GLN A 277 6.24 0.66 3.84
CA GLN A 277 5.40 1.55 3.04
C GLN A 277 4.43 2.41 3.87
N ALA A 278 4.15 1.99 5.10
CA ALA A 278 3.23 2.68 6.00
C ALA A 278 3.67 2.53 7.46
N LEU A 279 3.16 3.40 8.33
CA LEU A 279 3.30 3.31 9.79
C LEU A 279 1.94 3.01 10.44
N PRO A 280 1.95 2.29 11.57
CA PRO A 280 3.07 1.53 12.11
C PRO A 280 3.34 0.26 11.30
N ALA A 281 4.59 -0.20 11.30
CA ALA A 281 4.97 -1.48 10.72
C ALA A 281 5.83 -2.30 11.70
N ASN A 282 5.89 -3.61 11.51
CA ASN A 282 6.80 -4.43 12.30
C ASN A 282 7.34 -5.64 11.54
N LEU A 283 8.51 -6.10 11.95
CA LEU A 283 9.15 -7.33 11.49
C LEU A 283 9.54 -8.17 12.70
N PHE A 284 9.14 -9.43 12.73
CA PHE A 284 9.54 -10.38 13.76
C PHE A 284 10.62 -11.31 13.21
N LEU A 285 11.76 -11.34 13.88
CA LEU A 285 12.96 -12.07 13.43
C LEU A 285 13.30 -13.22 14.39
N SER A 286 13.76 -14.31 13.80
CA SER A 286 14.42 -15.39 14.56
C SER A 286 15.82 -14.95 15.06
N PRO A 287 16.44 -15.69 15.99
CA PRO A 287 17.84 -15.46 16.41
C PRO A 287 18.84 -15.50 15.26
N SER A 288 18.56 -16.26 14.19
CA SER A 288 19.40 -16.29 12.99
C SER A 288 19.19 -15.09 12.06
N GLY A 289 18.21 -14.23 12.31
CA GLY A 289 17.85 -13.07 11.49
C GLY A 289 16.94 -13.39 10.31
N LYS A 290 16.27 -14.55 10.33
CA LYS A 290 15.19 -14.82 9.38
C LYS A 290 13.93 -14.08 9.79
N ILE A 291 13.23 -13.50 8.82
CA ILE A 291 11.92 -12.88 9.02
C ILE A 291 10.90 -13.99 9.24
N GLU A 292 10.24 -14.00 10.39
CA GLU A 292 9.20 -14.97 10.76
C GLU A 292 7.80 -14.35 10.80
N GLY A 293 7.69 -13.02 10.69
CA GLY A 293 6.44 -12.30 10.59
C GLY A 293 6.63 -10.85 10.14
N LYS A 294 5.65 -10.30 9.46
CA LYS A 294 5.55 -8.91 9.03
C LYS A 294 4.20 -8.36 9.44
N ASN A 295 4.16 -7.11 9.90
CA ASN A 295 2.94 -6.40 10.26
C ASN A 295 2.00 -7.22 11.15
N MET A 296 2.60 -7.93 12.13
CA MET A 296 1.88 -8.79 13.06
C MET A 296 1.03 -7.95 14.01
N SER A 297 -0.19 -8.43 14.30
CA SER A 297 -1.05 -7.86 15.31
C SER A 297 -0.50 -8.09 16.73
N GLU A 298 -1.01 -7.36 17.73
CA GLU A 298 -0.67 -7.59 19.14
C GLU A 298 -0.91 -9.05 19.55
N GLU A 299 -1.99 -9.65 19.06
CA GLU A 299 -2.37 -11.04 19.37
C GLU A 299 -1.41 -12.04 18.74
N ASP A 300 -1.05 -11.85 17.46
CA ASP A 300 -0.09 -12.71 16.77
C ASP A 300 1.30 -12.66 17.42
N ILE A 301 1.75 -11.47 17.83
CA ILE A 301 3.02 -11.33 18.54
C ILE A 301 2.98 -12.10 19.88
N LYS A 302 1.91 -11.98 20.66
CA LYS A 302 1.75 -12.71 21.91
C LYS A 302 1.77 -14.21 21.70
N LYS A 303 0.99 -14.71 20.74
CA LYS A 303 0.96 -16.13 20.38
C LYS A 303 2.33 -16.63 19.98
N LYS A 304 3.06 -15.86 19.17
CA LYS A 304 4.42 -16.20 18.72
C LYS A 304 5.39 -16.31 19.92
N LEU A 305 5.31 -15.41 20.87
CA LEU A 305 6.14 -15.44 22.08
C LEU A 305 5.81 -16.64 22.97
N GLU A 306 4.54 -17.01 23.12
CA GLU A 306 4.12 -18.20 23.86
C GLU A 306 4.63 -19.49 23.19
N GLU A 307 4.58 -19.58 21.86
CA GLU A 307 5.16 -20.71 21.11
C GLU A 307 6.68 -20.85 21.33
N ILE A 308 7.41 -19.72 21.39
CA ILE A 308 8.85 -19.70 21.65
C ILE A 308 9.15 -20.19 23.07
N GLU A 309 8.41 -19.71 24.07
CA GLU A 309 8.58 -20.14 25.44
C GLU A 309 8.30 -21.66 25.65
N GLN A 310 7.28 -22.17 24.95
CA GLN A 310 6.95 -23.59 25.02
C GLN A 310 8.06 -24.45 24.41
N LYS A 311 8.56 -24.09 23.22
CA LYS A 311 9.66 -24.80 22.56
C LYS A 311 10.94 -24.82 23.42
N GLU A 312 11.24 -23.73 24.11
CA GLU A 312 12.40 -23.68 25.03
C GLU A 312 12.22 -24.54 26.30
N LYS A 313 10.99 -24.68 26.80
CA LYS A 313 10.71 -25.60 27.92
C LYS A 313 10.91 -27.06 27.49
N GLU A 314 10.31 -27.42 26.34
CA GLU A 314 10.43 -28.79 25.79
C GLU A 314 11.89 -29.15 25.50
N LYS A 315 12.69 -28.22 25.00
CA LYS A 315 14.12 -28.44 24.76
C LYS A 315 14.90 -28.72 26.05
N LYS A 316 14.62 -27.96 27.13
CA LYS A 316 15.27 -28.15 28.43
C LYS A 316 14.86 -29.42 29.14
N GLU A 317 13.67 -29.94 28.84
CA GLU A 317 13.19 -31.22 29.38
C GLU A 317 13.77 -32.43 28.64
N SER A 318 14.30 -32.22 27.43
CA SER A 318 14.90 -33.25 26.58
C SER A 318 16.43 -33.35 26.68
N GLU A 319 17.09 -32.39 27.31
CA GLU A 319 18.53 -32.38 27.66
C GLU A 319 18.77 -32.91 29.09
#